data_2c2bd5fcda38e19093174b883da7432c
#
_entry.id   2c2bd5fcda38e19093174b883da7432c
#
_cell.length_a   1.000
_cell.length_b   1.000
_cell.length_c   1.000
_cell.angle_alpha   90.00
_cell.angle_beta   90.00
_cell.angle_gamma   90.00
#
_symmetry.space_group_name_H-M   'P 1'
#
loop_
_entity.id
_entity.type
_entity.pdbx_description
1 polymer ?
#
loop_
_entity_poly.entity_id
_entity_poly.type
_entity_poly.pdbx_seq_one_letter_code
_entity_poly.pdbx_strand_id
1 'polypeptide(L)'
;MRILLVSQMYPGPDDPDLGVFVAQVERALAARGHDIERAVLDRRAGGKRRYAHLARRTFATARRFRPDVVHAHFLVPSGLIAALAARAPLVVTAHGRDVRNVGAVPAVAAATRLVVRRAAAVVTVSDYLRRELETKIPEARGKTHTVDSGVDLDRFRELPAPDGPPRFLHVGSLTPRKNVLRLARAFERLGEGTLTFVGDGPLRSQLEGRPGIVLTGPVRHDEIPHLLANAHVVCQPSLIEPFGQALLEAMATGRSVVATTIGGPPEFVPPEAGVLVDPADEEGLVEALRAAARLPRPNPAARAAAARHDVNEQARRLEAILERAARGRRA
;
A
#
# COMPACT_ATOMS: atom_id res chain seq x y z
N MET A 1 -16.95 19.00 -1.00
CA MET A 1 -16.27 19.56 -2.20
C MET A 1 -16.33 18.54 -3.34
N ARG A 2 -16.10 18.99 -4.59
CA ARG A 2 -16.01 18.12 -5.76
C ARG A 2 -14.55 17.69 -5.96
N ILE A 3 -14.30 16.38 -5.92
CA ILE A 3 -12.97 15.80 -6.04
C ILE A 3 -12.91 14.97 -7.33
N LEU A 4 -11.96 15.26 -8.23
CA LEU A 4 -11.64 14.37 -9.33
C LEU A 4 -10.54 13.41 -8.90
N LEU A 5 -10.88 12.15 -8.76
CA LEU A 5 -9.92 11.07 -8.45
C LEU A 5 -9.30 10.54 -9.74
N VAL A 6 -7.96 10.59 -9.83
CA VAL A 6 -7.19 10.10 -10.98
C VAL A 6 -6.26 8.98 -10.55
N SER A 7 -6.42 7.78 -11.11
CA SER A 7 -5.55 6.64 -10.77
C SER A 7 -5.35 5.67 -11.93
N GLN A 8 -4.12 5.15 -12.01
CA GLN A 8 -3.77 4.05 -12.92
C GLN A 8 -4.06 2.67 -12.34
N MET A 9 -4.56 2.61 -11.13
CA MET A 9 -4.95 1.39 -10.42
C MET A 9 -6.25 1.64 -9.66
N TYR A 10 -7.25 0.85 -9.97
CA TYR A 10 -8.54 0.87 -9.29
C TYR A 10 -9.21 -0.51 -9.47
N PRO A 11 -9.96 -1.03 -8.48
CA PRO A 11 -10.64 -2.31 -8.60
C PRO A 11 -11.62 -2.33 -9.77
N GLY A 12 -11.54 -3.38 -10.56
CA GLY A 12 -12.47 -3.65 -11.66
C GLY A 12 -12.96 -5.09 -11.65
N PRO A 13 -13.91 -5.43 -12.54
CA PRO A 13 -14.45 -6.80 -12.60
C PRO A 13 -13.38 -7.87 -12.88
N ASP A 14 -12.42 -7.56 -13.77
CA ASP A 14 -11.36 -8.49 -14.17
C ASP A 14 -10.17 -8.49 -13.20
N ASP A 15 -9.96 -7.39 -12.47
CA ASP A 15 -8.84 -7.18 -11.55
C ASP A 15 -9.35 -6.59 -10.21
N PRO A 16 -10.11 -7.35 -9.41
CA PRO A 16 -10.77 -6.84 -8.20
C PRO A 16 -9.79 -6.45 -7.07
N ASP A 17 -8.56 -6.92 -7.12
CA ASP A 17 -7.47 -6.59 -6.19
C ASP A 17 -6.64 -5.36 -6.60
N LEU A 18 -6.89 -4.81 -7.80
CA LEU A 18 -6.12 -3.71 -8.34
C LEU A 18 -6.42 -2.39 -7.65
N GLY A 19 -5.50 -1.89 -6.83
CA GLY A 19 -5.62 -0.57 -6.20
C GLY A 19 -6.75 -0.47 -5.16
N VAL A 20 -7.04 -1.53 -4.43
CA VAL A 20 -8.08 -1.58 -3.37
C VAL A 20 -7.91 -0.44 -2.37
N PHE A 21 -6.68 -0.08 -2.01
CA PHE A 21 -6.37 1.05 -1.12
C PHE A 21 -6.84 2.41 -1.68
N VAL A 22 -6.88 2.59 -3.01
CA VAL A 22 -7.43 3.81 -3.65
C VAL A 22 -8.93 3.87 -3.46
N ALA A 23 -9.63 2.75 -3.71
CA ALA A 23 -11.07 2.66 -3.53
C ALA A 23 -11.49 2.77 -2.05
N GLN A 24 -10.64 2.33 -1.13
CA GLN A 24 -10.86 2.46 0.31
C GLN A 24 -10.83 3.93 0.75
N VAL A 25 -9.80 4.68 0.33
CA VAL A 25 -9.70 6.12 0.59
C VAL A 25 -10.85 6.88 -0.04
N GLU A 26 -11.22 6.55 -1.27
CA GLU A 26 -12.36 7.18 -1.94
C GLU A 26 -13.66 6.97 -1.15
N ARG A 27 -13.96 5.75 -0.74
CA ARG A 27 -15.17 5.45 0.08
C ARG A 27 -15.19 6.25 1.37
N ALA A 28 -14.04 6.33 2.05
CA ALA A 28 -13.93 7.08 3.29
C ALA A 28 -14.13 8.59 3.07
N LEU A 29 -13.61 9.17 1.98
CA LEU A 29 -13.86 10.55 1.61
C LEU A 29 -15.33 10.79 1.18
N ALA A 30 -15.94 9.87 0.44
CA ALA A 30 -17.35 9.96 0.05
C ALA A 30 -18.29 9.92 1.27
N ALA A 31 -17.98 9.07 2.26
CA ALA A 31 -18.71 9.00 3.53
C ALA A 31 -18.65 10.32 4.33
N ARG A 32 -17.64 11.16 4.06
CA ARG A 32 -17.49 12.50 4.65
C ARG A 32 -18.21 13.60 3.86
N GLY A 33 -19.04 13.23 2.86
CA GLY A 33 -19.88 14.16 2.11
C GLY A 33 -19.20 14.82 0.92
N HIS A 34 -18.10 14.24 0.40
CA HIS A 34 -17.49 14.71 -0.83
C HIS A 34 -18.14 14.09 -2.06
N ASP A 35 -18.32 14.91 -3.10
CA ASP A 35 -18.75 14.45 -4.42
C ASP A 35 -17.51 14.06 -5.24
N ILE A 36 -17.41 12.77 -5.62
CA ILE A 36 -16.20 12.22 -6.22
C ILE A 36 -16.50 11.64 -7.60
N GLU A 37 -15.85 12.17 -8.63
CA GLU A 37 -15.83 11.53 -9.95
C GLU A 37 -14.46 10.90 -10.24
N ARG A 38 -14.48 9.79 -10.98
CA ARG A 38 -13.33 8.93 -11.25
C ARG A 38 -12.84 9.07 -12.69
N ALA A 39 -11.53 9.24 -12.85
CA ALA A 39 -10.80 8.95 -14.07
C ALA A 39 -9.75 7.89 -13.73
N VAL A 40 -10.09 6.62 -13.89
CA VAL A 40 -9.27 5.50 -13.39
C VAL A 40 -9.08 4.41 -14.45
N LEU A 41 -8.01 3.59 -14.27
CA LEU A 41 -7.81 2.33 -14.96
C LEU A 41 -8.15 1.20 -13.99
N ASP A 42 -9.09 0.37 -14.38
CA ASP A 42 -9.71 -0.70 -13.59
C ASP A 42 -9.25 -2.12 -14.03
N ARG A 43 -8.23 -2.20 -14.89
CA ARG A 43 -7.64 -3.45 -15.35
C ARG A 43 -6.15 -3.33 -15.66
N ARG A 44 -5.43 -4.45 -15.51
CA ARG A 44 -3.98 -4.54 -15.81
C ARG A 44 -3.69 -4.61 -17.28
N ALA A 45 -4.59 -5.21 -18.05
CA ALA A 45 -4.46 -5.40 -19.49
C ALA A 45 -4.51 -4.07 -20.28
N GLY A 46 -4.08 -4.09 -21.55
CA GLY A 46 -4.23 -2.95 -22.50
C GLY A 46 -2.95 -2.15 -22.79
N GLY A 47 -1.79 -2.55 -22.26
CA GLY A 47 -0.49 -1.97 -22.61
C GLY A 47 -0.41 -0.44 -22.37
N LYS A 48 0.47 0.25 -23.13
CA LYS A 48 0.69 1.70 -22.98
C LYS A 48 -0.49 2.56 -23.48
N ARG A 49 -1.31 2.03 -24.40
CA ARG A 49 -2.50 2.76 -24.96
C ARG A 49 -3.53 3.11 -23.89
N ARG A 50 -3.64 2.33 -22.82
CA ARG A 50 -4.53 2.63 -21.69
C ARG A 50 -4.26 3.97 -21.03
N TYR A 51 -3.02 4.47 -21.04
CA TYR A 51 -2.69 5.78 -20.48
C TYR A 51 -3.19 6.94 -21.34
N ALA A 52 -3.26 6.76 -22.66
CA ALA A 52 -3.93 7.75 -23.53
C ALA A 52 -5.44 7.80 -23.26
N HIS A 53 -6.06 6.62 -23.01
CA HIS A 53 -7.46 6.58 -22.58
C HIS A 53 -7.66 7.28 -21.23
N LEU A 54 -6.79 7.02 -20.24
CA LEU A 54 -6.82 7.70 -18.94
C LEU A 54 -6.71 9.23 -19.11
N ALA A 55 -5.79 9.69 -19.96
CA ALA A 55 -5.60 11.13 -20.23
C ALA A 55 -6.87 11.77 -20.84
N ARG A 56 -7.45 11.14 -21.86
CA ARG A 56 -8.71 11.62 -22.48
C ARG A 56 -9.86 11.67 -21.47
N ARG A 57 -10.01 10.60 -20.66
CA ARG A 57 -11.03 10.50 -19.62
C ARG A 57 -10.81 11.58 -18.55
N THR A 58 -9.58 11.77 -18.08
CA THR A 58 -9.25 12.81 -17.09
C THR A 58 -9.60 14.20 -17.61
N PHE A 59 -9.21 14.52 -18.84
CA PHE A 59 -9.53 15.81 -19.46
C PHE A 59 -11.04 16.03 -19.60
N ALA A 60 -11.77 15.05 -20.14
CA ALA A 60 -13.22 15.15 -20.33
C ALA A 60 -13.96 15.30 -18.99
N THR A 61 -13.59 14.49 -17.99
CA THR A 61 -14.18 14.56 -16.65
C THR A 61 -13.85 15.89 -15.96
N ALA A 62 -12.61 16.36 -16.01
CA ALA A 62 -12.21 17.64 -15.41
C ALA A 62 -13.03 18.82 -16.01
N ARG A 63 -13.27 18.78 -17.32
CA ARG A 63 -14.03 19.83 -18.02
C ARG A 63 -15.53 19.82 -17.67
N ARG A 64 -16.13 18.62 -17.60
CA ARG A 64 -17.57 18.44 -17.30
C ARG A 64 -17.86 18.66 -15.82
N PHE A 65 -17.13 17.96 -14.96
CA PHE A 65 -17.33 17.91 -13.51
C PHE A 65 -16.90 19.21 -12.81
N ARG A 66 -15.91 19.95 -13.37
CA ARG A 66 -15.33 21.17 -12.79
C ARG A 66 -14.94 20.98 -11.32
N PRO A 67 -13.98 20.10 -11.02
CA PRO A 67 -13.60 19.76 -9.64
C PRO A 67 -13.04 20.99 -8.90
N ASP A 68 -13.25 21.02 -7.58
CA ASP A 68 -12.60 21.98 -6.67
C ASP A 68 -11.13 21.62 -6.48
N VAL A 69 -10.80 20.31 -6.50
CA VAL A 69 -9.45 19.76 -6.38
C VAL A 69 -9.33 18.44 -7.16
N VAL A 70 -8.14 18.16 -7.67
CA VAL A 70 -7.79 16.86 -8.27
C VAL A 70 -6.92 16.09 -7.29
N HIS A 71 -7.34 14.88 -6.96
CA HIS A 71 -6.55 13.94 -6.19
C HIS A 71 -6.02 12.82 -7.10
N ALA A 72 -4.73 12.85 -7.38
CA ALA A 72 -4.09 11.81 -8.18
C ALA A 72 -3.34 10.81 -7.31
N HIS A 73 -3.47 9.54 -7.63
CA HIS A 73 -2.66 8.48 -7.05
C HIS A 73 -1.54 8.09 -8.01
N PHE A 74 -0.31 8.06 -7.49
CA PHE A 74 0.98 7.90 -8.19
C PHE A 74 1.44 9.16 -8.93
N LEU A 75 2.74 9.46 -8.78
CA LEU A 75 3.39 10.61 -9.40
C LEU A 75 3.35 10.52 -10.94
N VAL A 76 3.77 9.39 -11.50
CA VAL A 76 3.81 9.14 -12.95
C VAL A 76 3.27 7.74 -13.22
N PRO A 77 2.35 7.56 -14.18
CA PRO A 77 1.79 8.54 -15.12
C PRO A 77 0.58 9.34 -14.61
N SER A 78 -0.17 8.88 -13.61
CA SER A 78 -1.46 9.49 -13.20
C SER A 78 -1.32 10.96 -12.78
N GLY A 79 -0.36 11.28 -11.92
CA GLY A 79 -0.10 12.66 -11.49
C GLY A 79 0.31 13.56 -12.66
N LEU A 80 1.13 13.05 -13.60
CA LEU A 80 1.48 13.80 -14.81
C LEU A 80 0.26 14.07 -15.68
N ILE A 81 -0.59 13.06 -15.91
CA ILE A 81 -1.84 13.22 -16.65
C ILE A 81 -2.74 14.28 -15.98
N ALA A 82 -2.92 14.18 -14.66
CA ALA A 82 -3.72 15.13 -13.90
C ALA A 82 -3.17 16.56 -13.99
N ALA A 83 -1.83 16.72 -13.85
CA ALA A 83 -1.15 18.01 -13.94
C ALA A 83 -1.32 18.70 -15.31
N LEU A 84 -1.46 17.93 -16.38
CA LEU A 84 -1.62 18.44 -17.75
C LEU A 84 -3.09 18.61 -18.15
N ALA A 85 -4.00 17.77 -17.62
CA ALA A 85 -5.39 17.72 -18.06
C ALA A 85 -6.32 18.62 -17.24
N ALA A 86 -5.98 18.97 -16.01
CA ALA A 86 -6.86 19.72 -15.12
C ALA A 86 -6.29 21.10 -14.75
N ARG A 87 -7.19 22.09 -14.63
CA ARG A 87 -6.84 23.43 -14.14
C ARG A 87 -7.05 23.58 -12.62
N ALA A 88 -7.77 22.66 -12.00
CA ALA A 88 -7.98 22.66 -10.56
C ALA A 88 -6.67 22.34 -9.83
N PRO A 89 -6.50 22.77 -8.56
CA PRO A 89 -5.36 22.42 -7.74
C PRO A 89 -5.16 20.91 -7.69
N LEU A 90 -3.89 20.47 -7.78
CA LEU A 90 -3.50 19.06 -7.76
C LEU A 90 -2.93 18.70 -6.40
N VAL A 91 -3.49 17.65 -5.79
CA VAL A 91 -2.84 16.89 -4.71
C VAL A 91 -2.48 15.52 -5.28
N VAL A 92 -1.26 15.07 -5.06
CA VAL A 92 -0.80 13.77 -5.57
C VAL A 92 -0.27 12.90 -4.44
N THR A 93 -0.72 11.63 -4.39
CA THR A 93 -0.24 10.65 -3.41
C THR A 93 0.77 9.70 -4.07
N ALA A 94 1.97 9.62 -3.49
CA ALA A 94 3.02 8.68 -3.87
C ALA A 94 2.89 7.37 -3.06
N HIS A 95 3.06 6.22 -3.74
CA HIS A 95 2.86 4.89 -3.15
C HIS A 95 4.11 4.01 -3.12
N GLY A 96 5.26 4.51 -3.58
CA GLY A 96 6.56 3.86 -3.47
C GLY A 96 7.17 3.42 -4.80
N ARG A 97 6.47 2.66 -5.66
CA ARG A 97 7.03 2.28 -6.97
C ARG A 97 7.32 3.49 -7.85
N ASP A 98 6.46 4.46 -7.81
CA ASP A 98 6.59 5.74 -8.51
C ASP A 98 7.83 6.52 -8.04
N VAL A 99 8.09 6.57 -6.73
CA VAL A 99 9.31 7.19 -6.17
C VAL A 99 10.57 6.41 -6.52
N ARG A 100 10.52 5.06 -6.48
CA ARG A 100 11.67 4.23 -6.89
C ARG A 100 12.03 4.39 -8.37
N ASN A 101 11.03 4.60 -9.23
CA ASN A 101 11.26 4.81 -10.66
C ASN A 101 11.98 6.13 -10.96
N VAL A 102 11.99 7.08 -10.02
CA VAL A 102 12.74 8.33 -10.14
C VAL A 102 14.23 8.03 -10.17
N GLY A 103 14.89 8.37 -11.27
CA GLY A 103 16.30 8.08 -11.54
C GLY A 103 16.57 6.69 -12.12
N ALA A 104 15.69 5.70 -11.86
CA ALA A 104 15.84 4.35 -12.41
C ALA A 104 15.20 4.18 -13.79
N VAL A 105 14.24 5.02 -14.16
CA VAL A 105 13.58 4.99 -15.47
C VAL A 105 13.80 6.33 -16.17
N PRO A 106 14.26 6.33 -17.43
CA PRO A 106 14.47 7.55 -18.21
C PRO A 106 13.23 8.44 -18.24
N ALA A 107 13.40 9.73 -18.19
CA ALA A 107 12.38 10.79 -18.20
C ALA A 107 11.44 10.83 -16.97
N VAL A 108 11.40 9.80 -16.11
CA VAL A 108 10.53 9.81 -14.93
C VAL A 108 10.92 10.92 -13.94
N ALA A 109 12.21 11.21 -13.78
CA ALA A 109 12.66 12.29 -12.90
C ALA A 109 12.16 13.67 -13.39
N ALA A 110 12.26 13.97 -14.67
CA ALA A 110 11.77 15.22 -15.25
C ALA A 110 10.24 15.33 -15.13
N ALA A 111 9.53 14.24 -15.45
CA ALA A 111 8.07 14.16 -15.29
C ALA A 111 7.64 14.36 -13.83
N THR A 112 8.33 13.73 -12.89
CA THR A 112 8.05 13.89 -11.46
C THR A 112 8.30 15.31 -10.98
N ARG A 113 9.40 15.97 -11.42
CA ARG A 113 9.63 17.40 -11.12
C ARG A 113 8.49 18.29 -11.61
N LEU A 114 8.01 18.04 -12.83
CA LEU A 114 6.85 18.77 -13.36
C LEU A 114 5.61 18.58 -12.51
N VAL A 115 5.30 17.33 -12.11
CA VAL A 115 4.18 17.02 -11.22
C VAL A 115 4.31 17.78 -9.90
N VAL A 116 5.46 17.67 -9.23
CA VAL A 116 5.72 18.30 -7.92
C VAL A 116 5.60 19.83 -8.01
N ARG A 117 6.11 20.44 -9.08
CA ARG A 117 6.00 21.90 -9.30
C ARG A 117 4.53 22.34 -9.46
N ARG A 118 3.72 21.53 -10.16
CA ARG A 118 2.29 21.79 -10.41
C ARG A 118 1.39 21.44 -9.22
N ALA A 119 1.83 20.53 -8.35
CA ALA A 119 1.07 20.09 -7.19
C ALA A 119 1.02 21.20 -6.12
N ALA A 120 -0.17 21.42 -5.58
CA ALA A 120 -0.37 22.21 -4.37
C ALA A 120 0.16 21.48 -3.13
N ALA A 121 0.04 20.14 -3.11
CA ALA A 121 0.61 19.28 -2.09
C ALA A 121 0.97 17.90 -2.68
N VAL A 122 1.98 17.27 -2.08
CA VAL A 122 2.35 15.87 -2.32
C VAL A 122 2.11 15.09 -1.04
N VAL A 123 1.45 13.95 -1.13
CA VAL A 123 1.21 13.04 -0.01
C VAL A 123 2.10 11.81 -0.17
N THR A 124 2.71 11.35 0.91
CA THR A 124 3.45 10.09 0.95
C THR A 124 2.88 9.18 2.03
N VAL A 125 2.90 7.87 1.76
CA VAL A 125 2.29 6.85 2.64
C VAL A 125 3.16 6.48 3.85
N SER A 126 4.36 7.02 3.95
CA SER A 126 5.28 6.86 5.09
C SER A 126 6.29 8.00 5.12
N ASP A 127 6.91 8.24 6.26
CA ASP A 127 7.99 9.22 6.40
C ASP A 127 9.27 8.75 5.68
N TYR A 128 9.51 7.44 5.65
CA TYR A 128 10.55 6.86 4.79
C TYR A 128 10.37 7.29 3.33
N LEU A 129 9.16 7.15 2.80
CA LEU A 129 8.89 7.50 1.40
C LEU A 129 8.99 9.01 1.15
N ARG A 130 8.66 9.84 2.13
CA ARG A 130 8.85 11.29 2.10
C ARG A 130 10.33 11.62 1.93
N ARG A 131 11.18 11.08 2.79
CA ARG A 131 12.65 11.29 2.72
C ARG A 131 13.24 10.85 1.39
N GLU A 132 12.81 9.67 0.88
CA GLU A 132 13.22 9.15 -0.43
C GLU A 132 12.83 10.11 -1.57
N LEU A 133 11.59 10.61 -1.55
CA LEU A 133 11.11 11.54 -2.57
C LEU A 133 11.86 12.87 -2.52
N GLU A 134 12.00 13.47 -1.33
CA GLU A 134 12.66 14.76 -1.13
C GLU A 134 14.17 14.71 -1.45
N THR A 135 14.81 13.55 -1.29
CA THR A 135 16.20 13.32 -1.71
C THR A 135 16.32 13.30 -3.23
N LYS A 136 15.42 12.58 -3.91
CA LYS A 136 15.45 12.44 -5.37
C LYS A 136 14.91 13.66 -6.11
N ILE A 137 13.96 14.35 -5.51
CA ILE A 137 13.25 15.53 -6.04
C ILE A 137 13.23 16.61 -4.95
N PRO A 138 14.31 17.40 -4.81
CA PRO A 138 14.39 18.43 -3.77
C PRO A 138 13.26 19.47 -3.79
N GLU A 139 12.65 19.69 -4.97
CA GLU A 139 11.49 20.58 -5.13
C GLU A 139 10.24 20.10 -4.39
N ALA A 140 10.21 18.85 -3.90
CA ALA A 140 9.14 18.33 -3.08
C ALA A 140 9.18 18.86 -1.63
N ARG A 141 10.34 19.31 -1.15
CA ARG A 141 10.49 19.86 0.20
C ARG A 141 9.53 21.01 0.47
N GLY A 142 8.90 20.99 1.64
CA GLY A 142 7.90 21.98 2.03
C GLY A 142 6.51 21.80 1.41
N LYS A 143 6.35 20.86 0.45
CA LYS A 143 5.06 20.49 -0.13
C LYS A 143 4.62 19.07 0.22
N THR A 144 5.50 18.27 0.81
CA THR A 144 5.22 16.87 1.13
C THR A 144 4.60 16.74 2.51
N HIS A 145 3.53 15.94 2.58
CA HIS A 145 2.82 15.58 3.80
C HIS A 145 2.76 14.06 3.92
N THR A 146 3.16 13.53 5.06
CA THR A 146 2.98 12.10 5.33
C THR A 146 1.56 11.85 5.83
N VAL A 147 0.82 11.05 5.08
CA VAL A 147 -0.47 10.47 5.48
C VAL A 147 -0.38 8.98 5.24
N ASP A 148 -0.13 8.26 6.29
CA ASP A 148 -0.01 6.82 6.31
C ASP A 148 -1.29 6.14 5.82
N SER A 149 -1.15 4.96 5.22
CA SER A 149 -2.31 4.20 4.78
C SER A 149 -3.13 3.73 5.98
N GLY A 150 -4.44 3.79 5.85
CA GLY A 150 -5.36 3.34 6.89
C GLY A 150 -5.82 1.90 6.69
N VAL A 151 -6.36 1.33 7.76
CA VAL A 151 -7.06 0.04 7.75
C VAL A 151 -8.51 0.24 8.19
N ASP A 152 -9.42 -0.48 7.55
CA ASP A 152 -10.83 -0.55 7.94
C ASP A 152 -10.97 -1.48 9.14
N LEU A 153 -11.08 -0.91 10.34
CA LEU A 153 -11.12 -1.64 11.60
C LEU A 153 -12.42 -2.43 11.83
N ASP A 154 -13.49 -2.08 11.14
CA ASP A 154 -14.76 -2.83 11.17
C ASP A 154 -14.67 -4.09 10.33
N ARG A 155 -13.95 -4.02 9.23
CA ARG A 155 -13.68 -5.13 8.33
C ARG A 155 -12.57 -6.04 8.87
N PHE A 156 -11.47 -5.47 9.34
CA PHE A 156 -10.31 -6.17 9.92
C PHE A 156 -10.38 -6.13 11.44
N ARG A 157 -11.47 -6.68 12.00
CA ARG A 157 -11.66 -6.79 13.45
C ARG A 157 -10.79 -7.91 14.04
N GLU A 158 -10.55 -7.82 15.34
CA GLU A 158 -9.86 -8.88 16.06
C GLU A 158 -10.60 -10.21 15.92
N LEU A 159 -9.84 -11.26 15.66
CA LEU A 159 -10.35 -12.62 15.46
C LEU A 159 -9.59 -13.57 16.39
N PRO A 160 -10.27 -14.61 16.94
CA PRO A 160 -9.59 -15.68 17.67
C PRO A 160 -8.43 -16.23 16.85
N ALA A 161 -7.36 -16.60 17.53
CA ALA A 161 -6.25 -17.30 16.88
C ALA A 161 -6.58 -18.80 16.81
N PRO A 162 -6.16 -19.50 15.75
CA PRO A 162 -6.31 -20.94 15.69
C PRO A 162 -5.40 -21.62 16.70
N ASP A 163 -5.79 -22.81 17.18
CA ASP A 163 -4.94 -23.64 18.01
C ASP A 163 -3.88 -24.38 17.17
N GLY A 164 -2.84 -24.90 17.86
CA GLY A 164 -1.86 -25.81 17.30
C GLY A 164 -0.56 -25.13 16.87
N PRO A 165 0.21 -25.79 15.96
CA PRO A 165 1.52 -25.33 15.53
C PRO A 165 1.47 -23.97 14.80
N PRO A 166 2.60 -23.25 14.75
CA PRO A 166 2.67 -21.93 14.11
C PRO A 166 2.18 -21.96 12.66
N ARG A 167 1.33 -20.99 12.30
CA ARG A 167 0.84 -20.77 10.92
C ARG A 167 1.31 -19.42 10.46
N PHE A 168 2.24 -19.44 9.53
CA PHE A 168 2.77 -18.23 8.89
C PHE A 168 2.01 -17.94 7.60
N LEU A 169 1.80 -16.67 7.31
CA LEU A 169 1.08 -16.23 6.13
C LEU A 169 1.84 -15.09 5.43
N HIS A 170 1.99 -15.19 4.12
CA HIS A 170 2.42 -14.09 3.27
C HIS A 170 1.27 -13.68 2.36
N VAL A 171 0.92 -12.39 2.33
CA VAL A 171 -0.10 -11.84 1.43
C VAL A 171 0.55 -10.85 0.48
N GLY A 172 0.58 -11.16 -0.81
CA GLY A 172 1.14 -10.28 -1.82
C GLY A 172 1.71 -10.98 -3.05
N SER A 173 2.28 -10.18 -3.95
CA SER A 173 2.87 -10.69 -5.19
C SER A 173 4.14 -11.53 -4.92
N LEU A 174 4.27 -12.67 -5.60
CA LEU A 174 5.42 -13.58 -5.47
C LEU A 174 6.58 -13.10 -6.35
N THR A 175 7.25 -12.04 -5.90
CA THR A 175 8.31 -11.35 -6.65
C THR A 175 9.61 -11.28 -5.86
N PRO A 176 10.78 -11.08 -6.52
CA PRO A 176 12.05 -10.89 -5.83
C PRO A 176 12.02 -9.78 -4.78
N ARG A 177 11.31 -8.67 -5.05
CA ARG A 177 11.19 -7.56 -4.09
C ARG A 177 10.50 -7.98 -2.79
N LYS A 178 9.52 -8.88 -2.85
CA LYS A 178 8.81 -9.40 -1.67
C LYS A 178 9.63 -10.44 -0.89
N ASN A 179 10.78 -10.82 -1.43
CA ASN A 179 11.77 -11.70 -0.78
C ASN A 179 11.23 -13.09 -0.40
N VAL A 180 10.25 -13.57 -1.16
CA VAL A 180 9.47 -14.78 -0.86
C VAL A 180 10.33 -16.05 -0.84
N LEU A 181 11.40 -16.12 -1.65
CA LEU A 181 12.29 -17.28 -1.66
C LEU A 181 13.16 -17.36 -0.40
N ARG A 182 13.63 -16.21 0.13
CA ARG A 182 14.37 -16.21 1.42
C ARG A 182 13.42 -16.54 2.56
N LEU A 183 12.19 -16.03 2.54
CA LEU A 183 11.17 -16.41 3.52
C LEU A 183 10.92 -17.92 3.50
N ALA A 184 10.80 -18.53 2.31
CA ALA A 184 10.61 -19.97 2.17
C ALA A 184 11.79 -20.76 2.76
N ARG A 185 13.05 -20.40 2.45
CA ARG A 185 14.24 -21.06 3.01
C ARG A 185 14.35 -20.89 4.53
N ALA A 186 14.07 -19.69 5.03
CA ALA A 186 14.08 -19.45 6.48
C ALA A 186 13.00 -20.27 7.19
N PHE A 187 11.81 -20.42 6.59
CA PHE A 187 10.74 -21.27 7.11
C PHE A 187 11.14 -22.76 7.10
N GLU A 188 11.74 -23.27 6.03
CA GLU A 188 12.25 -24.66 5.96
C GLU A 188 13.31 -24.92 7.05
N ARG A 189 14.18 -23.95 7.32
CA ARG A 189 15.18 -24.04 8.41
C ARG A 189 14.57 -23.92 9.80
N LEU A 190 13.45 -23.21 9.96
CA LEU A 190 12.69 -23.18 11.22
C LEU A 190 12.17 -24.58 11.57
N GLY A 191 11.71 -25.35 10.58
CA GLY A 191 11.36 -26.77 10.68
C GLY A 191 10.04 -27.05 11.39
N GLU A 192 9.19 -26.06 11.66
CA GLU A 192 7.89 -26.24 12.33
C GLU A 192 6.78 -25.38 11.72
N GLY A 193 5.55 -25.88 11.79
CA GLY A 193 4.35 -25.17 11.36
C GLY A 193 4.06 -25.28 9.87
N THR A 194 3.34 -24.27 9.34
CA THR A 194 2.99 -24.14 7.92
C THR A 194 3.22 -22.71 7.46
N LEU A 195 3.63 -22.52 6.19
CA LEU A 195 3.73 -21.22 5.54
C LEU A 195 2.82 -21.16 4.33
N THR A 196 1.83 -20.29 4.38
CA THR A 196 0.90 -20.07 3.26
C THR A 196 1.27 -18.79 2.50
N PHE A 197 1.41 -18.89 1.19
CA PHE A 197 1.55 -17.73 0.30
C PHE A 197 0.22 -17.47 -0.42
N VAL A 198 -0.32 -16.28 -0.23
CA VAL A 198 -1.51 -15.77 -0.89
C VAL A 198 -1.11 -14.75 -1.94
N GLY A 199 -1.40 -15.06 -3.19
CA GLY A 199 -1.06 -14.23 -4.34
C GLY A 199 -0.37 -15.01 -5.44
N ASP A 200 0.12 -14.29 -6.44
CA ASP A 200 0.79 -14.86 -7.60
C ASP A 200 2.00 -14.01 -8.03
N GLY A 201 2.84 -14.58 -8.90
CA GLY A 201 4.00 -13.87 -9.43
C GLY A 201 5.05 -14.80 -10.05
N PRO A 202 6.11 -14.21 -10.63
CA PRO A 202 7.12 -14.94 -11.40
C PRO A 202 7.91 -15.97 -10.58
N LEU A 203 7.84 -15.94 -9.25
CA LEU A 203 8.56 -16.88 -8.39
C LEU A 203 7.68 -18.04 -7.90
N ARG A 204 6.42 -18.13 -8.36
CA ARG A 204 5.47 -19.17 -7.95
C ARG A 204 6.06 -20.58 -8.12
N SER A 205 6.56 -20.90 -9.31
CA SER A 205 7.11 -22.23 -9.63
C SER A 205 8.29 -22.63 -8.75
N GLN A 206 9.03 -21.67 -8.18
CA GLN A 206 10.14 -21.96 -7.26
C GLN A 206 9.69 -22.20 -5.81
N LEU A 207 8.42 -21.97 -5.50
CA LEU A 207 7.80 -22.21 -4.20
C LEU A 207 6.94 -23.48 -4.19
N GLU A 208 6.52 -23.97 -5.36
CA GLU A 208 5.69 -25.17 -5.49
C GLU A 208 6.41 -26.43 -5.02
N GLY A 209 5.69 -27.30 -4.30
CA GLY A 209 6.20 -28.58 -3.82
C GLY A 209 7.17 -28.51 -2.64
N ARG A 210 7.46 -27.34 -2.10
CA ARG A 210 8.33 -27.22 -0.92
C ARG A 210 7.63 -27.71 0.36
N PRO A 211 8.34 -28.41 1.25
CA PRO A 211 7.75 -28.96 2.48
C PRO A 211 7.11 -27.87 3.36
N GLY A 212 5.89 -28.12 3.82
CA GLY A 212 5.15 -27.20 4.71
C GLY A 212 4.70 -25.89 4.08
N ILE A 213 4.90 -25.69 2.77
CA ILE A 213 4.52 -24.50 2.02
C ILE A 213 3.24 -24.75 1.22
N VAL A 214 2.28 -23.84 1.35
CA VAL A 214 0.98 -23.85 0.65
C VAL A 214 0.86 -22.61 -0.23
N LEU A 215 0.42 -22.77 -1.47
CA LEU A 215 0.17 -21.69 -2.41
C LEU A 215 -1.32 -21.64 -2.75
N THR A 216 -2.02 -20.59 -2.35
CA THR A 216 -3.46 -20.44 -2.67
C THR A 216 -3.71 -19.87 -4.06
N GLY A 217 -2.74 -19.17 -4.64
CA GLY A 217 -2.96 -18.28 -5.77
C GLY A 217 -3.57 -16.95 -5.35
N PRO A 218 -3.97 -16.12 -6.31
CA PRO A 218 -4.63 -14.86 -6.05
C PRO A 218 -6.02 -15.11 -5.44
N VAL A 219 -6.37 -14.29 -4.45
CA VAL A 219 -7.68 -14.31 -3.80
C VAL A 219 -8.33 -12.93 -3.88
N ARG A 220 -9.63 -12.87 -3.71
CA ARG A 220 -10.33 -11.59 -3.61
C ARG A 220 -9.99 -10.92 -2.28
N HIS A 221 -9.96 -9.59 -2.27
CA HIS A 221 -9.62 -8.85 -1.05
C HIS A 221 -10.61 -9.09 0.10
N ASP A 222 -11.88 -9.42 -0.21
CA ASP A 222 -12.89 -9.76 0.80
C ASP A 222 -12.64 -11.11 1.50
N GLU A 223 -11.79 -11.97 0.95
CA GLU A 223 -11.36 -13.24 1.56
C GLU A 223 -10.17 -13.07 2.51
N ILE A 224 -9.44 -11.95 2.43
CA ILE A 224 -8.24 -11.72 3.28
C ILE A 224 -8.52 -11.83 4.76
N PRO A 225 -9.63 -11.28 5.34
CA PRO A 225 -9.92 -11.46 6.77
C PRO A 225 -10.02 -12.93 7.21
N HIS A 226 -10.59 -13.81 6.38
CA HIS A 226 -10.67 -15.25 6.67
C HIS A 226 -9.28 -15.93 6.64
N LEU A 227 -8.41 -15.52 5.75
CA LEU A 227 -7.05 -16.05 5.69
C LEU A 227 -6.22 -15.58 6.89
N LEU A 228 -6.39 -14.32 7.29
CA LEU A 228 -5.77 -13.78 8.51
C LEU A 228 -6.30 -14.48 9.77
N ALA A 229 -7.59 -14.84 9.83
CA ALA A 229 -8.16 -15.59 10.94
C ALA A 229 -7.45 -16.94 11.16
N ASN A 230 -6.97 -17.57 10.09
CA ASN A 230 -6.28 -18.86 10.12
C ASN A 230 -4.75 -18.76 10.27
N ALA A 231 -4.21 -17.57 10.47
CA ALA A 231 -2.78 -17.33 10.66
C ALA A 231 -2.46 -16.95 12.12
N HIS A 232 -1.20 -17.17 12.53
CA HIS A 232 -0.63 -16.63 13.76
C HIS A 232 0.27 -15.44 13.48
N VAL A 233 1.08 -15.53 12.43
CA VAL A 233 2.10 -14.52 12.07
C VAL A 233 2.00 -14.21 10.58
N VAL A 234 1.95 -12.92 10.24
CA VAL A 234 2.02 -12.47 8.86
C VAL A 234 3.42 -11.97 8.53
N CYS A 235 3.99 -12.48 7.42
CA CYS A 235 5.39 -12.30 7.08
C CYS A 235 5.53 -11.47 5.79
N GLN A 236 6.17 -10.30 5.89
CA GLN A 236 6.58 -9.48 4.77
C GLN A 236 8.03 -8.98 4.90
N PRO A 237 9.04 -9.88 4.82
CA PRO A 237 10.46 -9.51 4.88
C PRO A 237 10.91 -8.94 3.51
N SER A 238 10.15 -8.02 2.95
CA SER A 238 10.41 -7.42 1.65
C SER A 238 11.78 -6.74 1.62
N LEU A 239 12.50 -6.78 0.48
CA LEU A 239 13.74 -6.02 0.33
C LEU A 239 13.53 -4.52 0.56
N ILE A 240 12.35 -4.05 0.28
CA ILE A 240 11.86 -2.70 0.61
C ILE A 240 10.32 -2.72 0.64
N GLU A 241 9.73 -2.13 1.67
CA GLU A 241 8.28 -2.01 1.81
C GLU A 241 7.89 -0.55 2.05
N PRO A 242 7.29 0.15 1.08
CA PRO A 242 6.96 1.57 1.21
C PRO A 242 6.07 1.90 2.39
N PHE A 243 5.11 1.02 2.71
CA PHE A 243 4.27 1.09 3.90
C PHE A 243 4.07 -0.28 4.54
N GLY A 244 3.33 -1.20 3.91
CA GLY A 244 3.05 -2.53 4.42
C GLY A 244 1.58 -2.73 4.77
N GLN A 245 0.67 -2.46 3.82
CA GLN A 245 -0.77 -2.56 4.02
C GLN A 245 -1.21 -3.91 4.59
N ALA A 246 -0.68 -5.04 4.07
CA ALA A 246 -1.04 -6.36 4.57
C ALA A 246 -0.53 -6.64 5.99
N LEU A 247 0.56 -5.99 6.43
CA LEU A 247 1.00 -6.03 7.83
C LEU A 247 0.00 -5.30 8.72
N LEU A 248 -0.44 -4.11 8.29
CA LEU A 248 -1.41 -3.33 9.04
C LEU A 248 -2.76 -4.06 9.16
N GLU A 249 -3.22 -4.68 8.07
CA GLU A 249 -4.43 -5.52 8.06
C GLU A 249 -4.31 -6.72 9.02
N ALA A 250 -3.13 -7.38 9.02
CA ALA A 250 -2.84 -8.46 9.95
C ALA A 250 -2.86 -8.00 11.41
N MET A 251 -2.17 -6.92 11.71
CA MET A 251 -2.14 -6.35 13.06
C MET A 251 -3.55 -5.94 13.53
N ALA A 252 -4.36 -5.40 12.63
CA ALA A 252 -5.75 -5.05 12.92
C ALA A 252 -6.60 -6.27 13.32
N THR A 253 -6.27 -7.48 12.83
CA THR A 253 -6.94 -8.72 13.25
C THR A 253 -6.29 -9.40 14.46
N GLY A 254 -5.34 -8.74 15.12
CA GLY A 254 -4.61 -9.27 16.27
C GLY A 254 -3.53 -10.29 15.89
N ARG A 255 -2.98 -10.23 14.68
CA ARG A 255 -1.88 -11.10 14.26
C ARG A 255 -0.53 -10.42 14.47
N SER A 256 0.44 -11.18 14.99
CA SER A 256 1.83 -10.72 15.04
C SER A 256 2.41 -10.66 13.63
N VAL A 257 3.47 -9.86 13.45
CA VAL A 257 4.07 -9.70 12.14
C VAL A 257 5.59 -9.92 12.15
N VAL A 258 6.14 -10.39 11.01
CA VAL A 258 7.57 -10.33 10.68
C VAL A 258 7.71 -9.42 9.48
N ALA A 259 8.45 -8.34 9.64
CA ALA A 259 8.56 -7.31 8.62
C ALA A 259 10.01 -6.84 8.41
N THR A 260 10.24 -6.18 7.28
CA THR A 260 11.56 -5.60 6.97
C THR A 260 11.84 -4.36 7.81
N THR A 261 13.13 -4.14 8.12
CA THR A 261 13.64 -2.86 8.67
C THR A 261 13.69 -1.74 7.63
N ILE A 262 13.50 -2.04 6.32
CA ILE A 262 13.68 -1.08 5.23
C ILE A 262 12.33 -0.61 4.67
N GLY A 263 11.96 0.62 4.97
CA GLY A 263 10.72 1.24 4.50
C GLY A 263 9.83 1.77 5.61
N GLY A 264 8.51 1.65 5.43
CA GLY A 264 7.48 2.10 6.36
C GLY A 264 7.25 1.21 7.59
N PRO A 265 7.46 -0.13 7.56
CA PRO A 265 7.13 -0.98 8.71
C PRO A 265 7.72 -0.52 10.05
N PRO A 266 8.96 -0.01 10.15
CA PRO A 266 9.50 0.51 11.40
C PRO A 266 8.71 1.70 11.99
N GLU A 267 7.87 2.35 11.21
CA GLU A 267 7.10 3.52 11.66
C GLU A 267 5.83 3.12 12.45
N PHE A 268 5.37 1.84 12.31
CA PHE A 268 4.11 1.40 12.92
C PHE A 268 4.14 0.01 13.58
N VAL A 269 5.23 -0.75 13.45
CA VAL A 269 5.38 -2.08 14.08
C VAL A 269 6.23 -1.95 15.33
N PRO A 270 5.64 -1.87 16.53
CA PRO A 270 6.40 -1.89 17.79
C PRO A 270 6.88 -3.34 18.12
N PRO A 271 7.90 -3.50 18.96
CA PRO A 271 8.47 -4.82 19.29
C PRO A 271 7.46 -5.83 19.85
N GLU A 272 6.44 -5.38 20.56
CA GLU A 272 5.39 -6.21 21.15
C GLU A 272 4.39 -6.72 20.09
N ALA A 273 4.32 -6.05 18.93
CA ALA A 273 3.41 -6.40 17.83
C ALA A 273 4.06 -7.31 16.78
N GLY A 274 5.39 -7.33 16.72
CA GLY A 274 6.08 -8.10 15.70
C GLY A 274 7.60 -7.94 15.75
N VAL A 275 8.26 -8.57 14.80
CA VAL A 275 9.72 -8.56 14.70
C VAL A 275 10.15 -7.91 13.38
N LEU A 276 11.02 -6.92 13.47
CA LEU A 276 11.66 -6.28 12.34
C LEU A 276 13.00 -6.96 12.06
N VAL A 277 13.27 -7.30 10.80
CA VAL A 277 14.46 -8.01 10.37
C VAL A 277 15.11 -7.36 9.16
N ASP A 278 16.45 -7.40 9.10
CA ASP A 278 17.16 -7.04 7.87
C ASP A 278 16.76 -8.04 6.76
N PRO A 279 16.21 -7.59 5.64
CA PRO A 279 15.77 -8.49 4.58
C PRO A 279 16.93 -9.23 3.89
N ALA A 280 18.19 -8.86 4.11
CA ALA A 280 19.37 -9.56 3.62
C ALA A 280 19.84 -10.66 4.58
N ASP A 281 19.46 -10.61 5.86
CA ASP A 281 19.85 -11.57 6.89
C ASP A 281 18.87 -12.76 6.93
N GLU A 282 19.30 -13.90 6.38
CA GLU A 282 18.48 -15.13 6.36
C GLU A 282 18.45 -15.82 7.74
N GLU A 283 19.54 -15.76 8.51
CA GLU A 283 19.59 -16.30 9.87
C GLU A 283 18.69 -15.49 10.80
N GLY A 284 18.80 -14.18 10.77
CA GLY A 284 17.93 -13.28 11.50
C GLY A 284 16.45 -13.46 11.13
N LEU A 285 16.14 -13.85 9.89
CA LEU A 285 14.77 -14.15 9.50
C LEU A 285 14.25 -15.45 10.16
N VAL A 286 15.08 -16.48 10.32
CA VAL A 286 14.71 -17.71 11.07
C VAL A 286 14.39 -17.34 12.52
N GLU A 287 15.27 -16.57 13.16
CA GLU A 287 15.03 -16.13 14.54
C GLU A 287 13.80 -15.22 14.66
N ALA A 288 13.56 -14.35 13.68
CA ALA A 288 12.36 -13.49 13.65
C ALA A 288 11.07 -14.31 13.55
N LEU A 289 11.04 -15.36 12.72
CA LEU A 289 9.89 -16.27 12.64
C LEU A 289 9.66 -16.98 13.99
N ARG A 290 10.72 -17.50 14.61
CA ARG A 290 10.67 -18.16 15.91
C ARG A 290 10.19 -17.24 17.02
N ALA A 291 10.69 -16.01 17.07
CA ALA A 291 10.32 -15.01 18.06
C ALA A 291 8.87 -14.55 17.88
N ALA A 292 8.45 -14.24 16.66
CA ALA A 292 7.09 -13.82 16.37
C ALA A 292 6.06 -14.92 16.68
N ALA A 293 6.40 -16.19 16.47
CA ALA A 293 5.55 -17.33 16.82
C ALA A 293 5.28 -17.47 18.32
N ARG A 294 6.11 -16.87 19.18
CA ARG A 294 5.96 -16.88 20.65
C ARG A 294 5.16 -15.69 21.19
N LEU A 295 4.87 -14.69 20.37
CA LEU A 295 4.05 -13.55 20.77
C LEU A 295 2.61 -13.99 21.09
N PRO A 296 1.86 -13.21 21.88
CA PRO A 296 0.47 -13.51 22.24
C PRO A 296 -0.44 -13.80 21.03
N ARG A 297 -1.43 -14.66 21.21
CA ARG A 297 -2.36 -15.11 20.17
C ARG A 297 -3.82 -15.09 20.67
N PRO A 298 -4.66 -14.10 20.32
CA PRO A 298 -4.35 -12.92 19.49
C PRO A 298 -3.35 -11.97 20.18
N ASN A 299 -2.74 -11.06 19.40
CA ASN A 299 -1.77 -10.10 19.92
C ASN A 299 -2.44 -8.72 20.14
N PRO A 300 -2.69 -8.30 21.40
CA PRO A 300 -3.34 -7.03 21.69
C PRO A 300 -2.48 -5.81 21.34
N ALA A 301 -1.13 -5.93 21.42
CA ALA A 301 -0.24 -4.85 21.04
C ALA A 301 -0.28 -4.58 19.53
N ALA A 302 -0.38 -5.64 18.71
CA ALA A 302 -0.58 -5.52 17.27
C ALA A 302 -1.90 -4.79 16.97
N ARG A 303 -2.99 -5.20 17.60
CA ARG A 303 -4.31 -4.55 17.45
C ARG A 303 -4.25 -3.07 17.86
N ALA A 304 -3.65 -2.75 19.00
CA ALA A 304 -3.53 -1.39 19.50
C ALA A 304 -2.68 -0.51 18.58
N ALA A 305 -1.60 -1.06 18.01
CA ALA A 305 -0.78 -0.34 17.03
C ALA A 305 -1.55 -0.06 15.74
N ALA A 306 -2.27 -1.05 15.21
CA ALA A 306 -3.09 -0.89 14.01
C ALA A 306 -4.24 0.11 14.18
N ALA A 307 -4.83 0.19 15.38
CA ALA A 307 -5.93 1.10 15.68
C ALA A 307 -5.54 2.59 15.55
N ARG A 308 -4.24 2.92 15.59
CA ARG A 308 -3.73 4.28 15.33
C ARG A 308 -3.77 4.68 13.86
N HIS A 309 -4.01 3.72 12.98
CA HIS A 309 -4.02 3.87 11.53
C HIS A 309 -5.41 3.55 10.95
N ASP A 310 -6.46 4.08 11.57
CA ASP A 310 -7.83 3.95 11.06
C ASP A 310 -8.00 4.68 9.72
N VAL A 311 -8.71 4.07 8.78
CA VAL A 311 -8.99 4.65 7.46
C VAL A 311 -9.78 5.96 7.53
N ASN A 312 -10.63 6.12 8.54
CA ASN A 312 -11.39 7.35 8.74
C ASN A 312 -10.47 8.50 9.19
N GLU A 313 -9.48 8.20 10.02
CA GLU A 313 -8.45 9.17 10.41
C GLU A 313 -7.53 9.52 9.23
N GLN A 314 -7.14 8.55 8.43
CA GLN A 314 -6.44 8.78 7.16
C GLN A 314 -7.24 9.72 6.25
N ALA A 315 -8.54 9.44 6.08
CA ALA A 315 -9.42 10.28 5.24
C ALA A 315 -9.54 11.71 5.80
N ARG A 316 -9.66 11.88 7.12
CA ARG A 316 -9.71 13.19 7.78
C ARG A 316 -8.43 14.02 7.53
N ARG A 317 -7.26 13.39 7.68
CA ARG A 317 -5.96 14.04 7.42
C ARG A 317 -5.80 14.43 5.96
N LEU A 318 -6.20 13.54 5.05
CA LEU A 318 -6.17 13.79 3.61
C LEU A 318 -7.17 14.90 3.20
N GLU A 319 -8.38 14.88 3.73
CA GLU A 319 -9.40 15.93 3.53
C GLU A 319 -8.85 17.31 3.86
N ALA A 320 -8.20 17.47 5.00
CA ALA A 320 -7.61 18.75 5.40
C ALA A 320 -6.55 19.26 4.40
N ILE A 321 -5.82 18.36 3.74
CA ILE A 321 -4.85 18.71 2.68
C ILE A 321 -5.59 19.13 1.41
N LEU A 322 -6.60 18.35 0.99
CA LEU A 322 -7.43 18.63 -0.19
C LEU A 322 -8.16 19.96 -0.08
N GLU A 323 -8.73 20.26 1.10
CA GLU A 323 -9.40 21.53 1.37
C GLU A 323 -8.45 22.73 1.33
N ARG A 324 -7.26 22.62 1.91
CA ARG A 324 -6.23 23.67 1.82
C ARG A 324 -5.86 23.95 0.37
N ALA A 325 -5.65 22.90 -0.41
CA ALA A 325 -5.35 23.02 -1.84
C ALA A 325 -6.50 23.72 -2.61
N ALA A 326 -7.76 23.34 -2.34
CA ALA A 326 -8.92 23.93 -2.97
C ALA A 326 -9.11 25.43 -2.63
N ARG A 327 -8.84 25.83 -1.37
CA ARG A 327 -8.93 27.23 -0.91
C ARG A 327 -7.85 28.13 -1.53
N GLY A 328 -6.61 27.64 -1.68
CA GLY A 328 -5.51 28.41 -2.26
C GLY A 328 -5.72 28.89 -3.70
N ARG A 329 -6.77 28.40 -4.38
CA ARG A 329 -7.20 28.89 -5.70
C ARG A 329 -8.17 30.07 -5.63
N ARG A 330 -8.87 30.25 -4.50
CA ARG A 330 -9.92 31.29 -4.36
C ARG A 330 -9.35 32.62 -3.84
N ALA A 331 -8.12 32.62 -3.36
CA ALA A 331 -7.34 33.79 -3.01
C ALA A 331 -6.43 34.22 -4.17
#